data_a9ac45d29d8c7d67ae1c4287d1b847e1
#
_entry.id   a9ac45d29d8c7d67ae1c4287d1b847e1
#
_cell.length_a   1.000
_cell.length_b   1.000
_cell.length_c   1.000
_cell.angle_alpha   90.00
_cell.angle_beta   90.00
_cell.angle_gamma   90.00
#
_symmetry.space_group_name_H-M   'P 1'
#
loop_
_entity.id
_entity.type
_entity.pdbx_description
1 polymer ?
#
loop_
_entity_poly.entity_id
_entity_poly.type
_entity_poly.pdbx_seq_one_letter_code
_entity_poly.pdbx_strand_id
1 'polypeptide(L)'
;MKMFFTIILMAAMSANVAQNRDSGPEAQKRMAVVETSTCYMRLMPDYESALETQELMGTVVEIVGQKGYWREIVSPQPYKAWTTEKTLVEMTPEQIREYEDAPKYMFTGLYGHIYEEPSAKAATICDLVGGDVMRVVMKGAGQSGERDGAGKKENDAGGRKVRPVVKGKWAQVMLPSGKTGWVMKEDLGISEERTDIRMGDAAEGKVSQEKMEDIITSARQLLGVPYLWGGMSAKGVDCSGLVRISFIMNGVLLPRNASQQIRCGKPVEVNADPAFWSEEARKDKEAFVREMKKRTASLKRGDLVFFGTPATAEKPMRVTHVGIYLGNGEIIHSSHLVRINSLDPEADNCYENAHRLIGGCRLVN
;
A
#
# COMPACT_ATOMS: atom_id res chain seq x y z
N MET A 1 -35.37 -26.43 -54.28
CA MET A 1 -35.65 -25.00 -53.99
C MET A 1 -34.39 -24.41 -53.35
N LYS A 2 -33.58 -23.76 -54.20
CA LYS A 2 -32.25 -23.21 -53.79
C LYS A 2 -32.46 -21.80 -53.32
N MET A 3 -32.10 -21.50 -52.05
CA MET A 3 -32.02 -20.13 -51.54
C MET A 3 -30.57 -19.64 -51.61
N PHE A 4 -30.36 -18.63 -52.43
CA PHE A 4 -29.11 -17.89 -52.57
C PHE A 4 -28.97 -16.90 -51.39
N PHE A 5 -27.89 -17.00 -50.64
CA PHE A 5 -27.46 -15.94 -49.71
C PHE A 5 -26.51 -14.98 -50.42
N THR A 6 -26.96 -13.76 -50.61
CA THR A 6 -26.19 -12.66 -51.18
C THR A 6 -25.37 -12.04 -50.08
N ILE A 7 -24.03 -12.10 -50.17
CA ILE A 7 -23.11 -11.40 -49.29
C ILE A 7 -22.95 -9.98 -49.83
N ILE A 8 -23.42 -9.00 -49.07
CA ILE A 8 -23.17 -7.55 -49.35
C ILE A 8 -21.83 -7.19 -48.68
N LEU A 9 -20.83 -6.92 -49.54
CA LEU A 9 -19.53 -6.38 -49.16
C LEU A 9 -19.66 -4.86 -49.04
N MET A 10 -19.73 -4.34 -47.80
CA MET A 10 -19.61 -2.89 -47.57
C MET A 10 -18.14 -2.48 -47.46
N ALA A 11 -17.65 -1.82 -48.49
CA ALA A 11 -16.38 -1.14 -48.47
C ALA A 11 -16.47 0.14 -47.59
N ALA A 12 -15.79 0.14 -46.48
CA ALA A 12 -15.64 1.34 -45.65
C ALA A 12 -14.59 2.27 -46.29
N MET A 13 -15.02 3.36 -46.88
CA MET A 13 -14.16 4.47 -47.23
C MET A 13 -13.64 5.17 -45.98
N SER A 14 -12.35 5.07 -45.74
CA SER A 14 -11.63 5.81 -44.71
C SER A 14 -11.55 7.27 -45.10
N ALA A 15 -12.42 8.13 -44.59
CA ALA A 15 -12.22 9.56 -44.64
C ALA A 15 -11.24 9.97 -43.53
N ASN A 16 -10.02 10.29 -43.88
CA ASN A 16 -9.05 10.97 -43.01
C ASN A 16 -9.56 12.40 -42.76
N VAL A 17 -10.31 12.57 -41.67
CA VAL A 17 -10.55 13.87 -41.07
C VAL A 17 -9.38 14.14 -40.11
N ALA A 18 -8.42 14.91 -40.56
CA ALA A 18 -7.43 15.52 -39.68
C ALA A 18 -8.16 16.45 -38.73
N GLN A 19 -8.54 15.94 -37.54
CA GLN A 19 -8.96 16.77 -36.43
C GLN A 19 -7.73 17.53 -35.92
N ASN A 20 -7.62 18.80 -36.33
CA ASN A 20 -6.86 19.80 -35.61
C ASN A 20 -7.39 19.80 -34.16
N ARG A 21 -6.72 19.10 -33.27
CA ARG A 21 -6.90 19.29 -31.83
C ARG A 21 -6.21 20.61 -31.50
N ASP A 22 -7.04 21.65 -31.48
CA ASP A 22 -6.73 22.87 -30.75
C ASP A 22 -6.46 22.44 -29.31
N SER A 23 -5.18 22.42 -28.91
CA SER A 23 -4.76 22.24 -27.54
C SER A 23 -5.12 23.52 -26.80
N GLY A 24 -6.39 23.59 -26.34
CA GLY A 24 -6.77 24.56 -25.33
C GLY A 24 -5.83 24.37 -24.10
N PRO A 25 -5.69 25.39 -23.23
CA PRO A 25 -4.80 25.31 -22.09
C PRO A 25 -5.12 24.02 -21.31
N GLU A 26 -4.12 23.18 -21.15
CA GLU A 26 -4.22 21.91 -20.42
C GLU A 26 -4.82 22.22 -19.04
N ALA A 27 -6.05 21.73 -18.77
CA ALA A 27 -6.73 22.05 -17.54
C ALA A 27 -5.83 21.66 -16.36
N GLN A 28 -5.46 22.67 -15.58
CA GLN A 28 -4.52 22.50 -14.48
C GLN A 28 -5.04 21.40 -13.52
N LYS A 29 -4.22 20.36 -13.32
CA LYS A 29 -4.57 19.24 -12.44
C LYS A 29 -4.86 19.74 -11.03
N ARG A 30 -6.01 19.37 -10.50
CA ARG A 30 -6.36 19.64 -9.09
C ARG A 30 -5.67 18.60 -8.24
N MET A 31 -4.83 19.05 -7.30
CA MET A 31 -4.06 18.17 -6.43
C MET A 31 -4.47 18.40 -4.98
N ALA A 32 -4.34 17.35 -4.18
CA ALA A 32 -4.57 17.42 -2.75
C ALA A 32 -3.61 16.50 -1.99
N VAL A 33 -3.48 16.74 -0.68
CA VAL A 33 -2.78 15.86 0.23
C VAL A 33 -3.76 15.32 1.25
N VAL A 34 -3.67 14.02 1.53
CA VAL A 34 -4.50 13.35 2.54
C VAL A 34 -4.18 13.90 3.93
N GLU A 35 -5.19 14.40 4.65
CA GLU A 35 -5.08 15.03 5.98
C GLU A 35 -5.33 14.05 7.12
N THR A 36 -6.22 13.07 6.93
CA THR A 36 -6.60 12.11 7.97
C THR A 36 -5.66 10.91 7.99
N SER A 37 -5.45 10.31 9.15
CA SER A 37 -4.62 9.09 9.29
C SER A 37 -5.05 7.97 8.34
N THR A 38 -6.33 7.88 8.03
CA THR A 38 -6.88 6.98 7.01
C THR A 38 -7.95 7.71 6.20
N CYS A 39 -7.73 7.85 4.91
CA CYS A 39 -8.68 8.35 3.95
C CYS A 39 -9.43 7.17 3.33
N TYR A 40 -10.71 7.01 3.65
CA TYR A 40 -11.55 5.96 3.07
C TYR A 40 -11.95 6.31 1.64
N MET A 41 -11.61 5.45 0.69
CA MET A 41 -11.94 5.59 -0.71
C MET A 41 -13.02 4.57 -1.12
N ARG A 42 -14.18 5.06 -1.52
CA ARG A 42 -15.38 4.26 -1.83
C ARG A 42 -15.64 4.16 -3.32
N LEU A 43 -16.30 3.09 -3.73
CA LEU A 43 -16.68 2.87 -5.14
C LEU A 43 -17.58 3.98 -5.70
N MET A 44 -18.52 4.47 -4.89
CA MET A 44 -19.47 5.53 -5.25
C MET A 44 -19.42 6.64 -4.19
N PRO A 45 -19.83 7.88 -4.52
CA PRO A 45 -19.92 9.00 -3.58
C PRO A 45 -21.11 8.84 -2.64
N ASP A 46 -21.05 7.84 -1.78
CA ASP A 46 -22.07 7.43 -0.83
C ASP A 46 -21.42 6.68 0.34
N TYR A 47 -21.87 6.94 1.58
CA TYR A 47 -21.38 6.23 2.78
C TYR A 47 -21.79 4.76 2.84
N GLU A 48 -22.90 4.39 2.18
CA GLU A 48 -23.35 3.00 2.05
C GLU A 48 -22.58 2.21 0.99
N SER A 49 -21.81 2.90 0.14
CA SER A 49 -21.02 2.26 -0.91
C SER A 49 -19.85 1.46 -0.34
N ALA A 50 -19.50 0.38 -1.02
CA ALA A 50 -18.36 -0.46 -0.66
C ALA A 50 -17.07 0.36 -0.54
N LEU A 51 -16.27 0.02 0.48
CA LEU A 51 -14.90 0.51 0.61
C LEU A 51 -14.04 -0.20 -0.43
N GLU A 52 -13.33 0.56 -1.26
CA GLU A 52 -12.43 0.04 -2.29
C GLU A 52 -10.98 -0.03 -1.79
N THR A 53 -10.53 1.05 -1.13
CA THR A 53 -9.19 1.14 -0.55
C THR A 53 -9.13 2.25 0.49
N GLN A 54 -7.97 2.39 1.10
CA GLN A 54 -7.58 3.53 1.95
C GLN A 54 -6.31 4.16 1.40
N GLU A 55 -6.13 5.46 1.67
CA GLU A 55 -4.85 6.14 1.57
C GLU A 55 -4.48 6.73 2.93
N LEU A 56 -3.19 6.93 3.18
CA LEU A 56 -2.64 7.37 4.45
C LEU A 56 -2.36 8.86 4.45
N MET A 57 -2.31 9.48 5.63
CA MET A 57 -1.90 10.88 5.80
C MET A 57 -0.61 11.18 5.04
N GLY A 58 -0.58 12.32 4.37
CA GLY A 58 0.58 12.76 3.61
C GLY A 58 0.66 12.25 2.18
N THR A 59 -0.25 11.35 1.75
CA THR A 59 -0.30 10.90 0.35
C THR A 59 -0.81 12.03 -0.54
N VAL A 60 -0.05 12.37 -1.58
CA VAL A 60 -0.46 13.31 -2.64
C VAL A 60 -1.37 12.57 -3.61
N VAL A 61 -2.52 13.17 -3.93
CA VAL A 61 -3.55 12.59 -4.81
C VAL A 61 -4.03 13.61 -5.84
N GLU A 62 -4.47 13.14 -7.01
CA GLU A 62 -5.12 13.96 -8.03
C GLU A 62 -6.65 13.93 -7.84
N ILE A 63 -7.32 15.08 -7.86
CA ILE A 63 -8.79 15.18 -7.84
C ILE A 63 -9.26 15.22 -9.29
N VAL A 64 -10.02 14.20 -9.68
CA VAL A 64 -10.51 14.03 -11.07
C VAL A 64 -12.02 14.21 -11.19
N GLY A 65 -12.74 14.30 -10.08
CA GLY A 65 -14.19 14.49 -10.06
C GLY A 65 -14.71 15.07 -8.75
N GLN A 66 -15.95 15.60 -8.80
CA GLN A 66 -16.62 16.17 -7.64
C GLN A 66 -18.14 15.95 -7.72
N LYS A 67 -18.73 15.56 -6.58
CA LYS A 67 -20.19 15.50 -6.39
C LYS A 67 -20.56 15.96 -4.97
N GLY A 68 -21.04 17.16 -4.84
CA GLY A 68 -21.25 17.80 -3.53
C GLY A 68 -19.92 17.90 -2.76
N TYR A 69 -19.89 17.37 -1.55
CA TYR A 69 -18.69 17.30 -0.72
C TYR A 69 -17.80 16.08 -1.02
N TRP A 70 -18.17 15.22 -1.96
CA TRP A 70 -17.36 14.10 -2.42
C TRP A 70 -16.34 14.54 -3.46
N ARG A 71 -15.16 13.93 -3.41
CA ARG A 71 -14.07 14.08 -4.37
C ARG A 71 -13.72 12.72 -4.95
N GLU A 72 -13.72 12.59 -6.27
CA GLU A 72 -13.13 11.43 -6.94
C GLU A 72 -11.64 11.66 -7.04
N ILE A 73 -10.82 10.79 -6.45
CA ILE A 73 -9.38 10.94 -6.40
C ILE A 73 -8.68 9.77 -7.07
N VAL A 74 -7.46 10.04 -7.55
CA VAL A 74 -6.53 9.03 -8.07
C VAL A 74 -5.29 9.03 -7.19
N SER A 75 -4.98 7.88 -6.60
CA SER A 75 -3.79 7.67 -5.78
C SER A 75 -2.52 7.44 -6.62
N PRO A 76 -1.29 7.56 -6.04
CA PRO A 76 -0.03 7.42 -6.78
C PRO A 76 0.15 6.08 -7.50
N GLN A 77 -0.27 4.97 -6.90
CA GLN A 77 -0.45 3.69 -7.59
C GLN A 77 -1.88 3.69 -8.13
N PRO A 78 -2.10 3.96 -9.44
CA PRO A 78 -3.37 4.45 -9.92
C PRO A 78 -4.57 3.64 -9.44
N TYR A 79 -5.28 4.16 -8.46
CA TYR A 79 -6.51 3.63 -7.93
C TYR A 79 -7.52 4.76 -7.81
N LYS A 80 -8.62 4.67 -8.53
CA LYS A 80 -9.60 5.75 -8.63
C LYS A 80 -10.85 5.41 -7.81
N ALA A 81 -11.19 6.27 -6.85
CA ALA A 81 -12.38 6.10 -6.01
C ALA A 81 -12.77 7.41 -5.31
N TRP A 82 -13.88 7.40 -4.57
CA TRP A 82 -14.49 8.56 -3.95
C TRP A 82 -14.15 8.68 -2.47
N THR A 83 -13.80 9.89 -2.05
CA THR A 83 -13.65 10.25 -0.64
C THR A 83 -14.32 11.59 -0.35
N THR A 84 -14.38 12.02 0.92
CA THR A 84 -14.96 13.31 1.29
C THR A 84 -13.91 14.41 1.30
N GLU A 85 -14.30 15.65 1.00
CA GLU A 85 -13.41 16.81 1.00
C GLU A 85 -12.69 17.04 2.34
N LYS A 86 -13.31 16.64 3.45
CA LYS A 86 -12.74 16.82 4.80
C LYS A 86 -11.52 15.93 5.08
N THR A 87 -11.29 14.92 4.26
CA THR A 87 -10.10 14.05 4.37
C THR A 87 -8.92 14.58 3.58
N LEU A 88 -9.08 15.69 2.85
CA LEU A 88 -8.10 16.23 1.91
C LEU A 88 -7.80 17.70 2.19
N VAL A 89 -6.57 18.10 1.88
CA VAL A 89 -6.16 19.52 1.75
C VAL A 89 -5.84 19.77 0.28
N GLU A 90 -6.72 20.49 -0.42
CA GLU A 90 -6.45 20.91 -1.81
C GLU A 90 -5.31 21.93 -1.81
N MET A 91 -4.36 21.79 -2.73
CA MET A 91 -3.16 22.60 -2.82
C MET A 91 -2.91 23.05 -4.25
N THR A 92 -2.32 24.25 -4.41
CA THR A 92 -1.82 24.69 -5.71
C THR A 92 -0.58 23.86 -6.12
N PRO A 93 -0.18 23.83 -7.41
CA PRO A 93 1.04 23.13 -7.82
C PRO A 93 2.31 23.60 -7.09
N GLU A 94 2.38 24.88 -6.74
CA GLU A 94 3.48 25.45 -5.94
C GLU A 94 3.50 24.86 -4.54
N GLN A 95 2.33 24.81 -3.88
CA GLN A 95 2.19 24.23 -2.53
C GLN A 95 2.48 22.72 -2.53
N ILE A 96 2.10 21.99 -3.59
CA ILE A 96 2.44 20.56 -3.75
C ILE A 96 3.95 20.39 -3.84
N ARG A 97 4.66 21.19 -4.67
CA ARG A 97 6.12 21.14 -4.76
C ARG A 97 6.78 21.42 -3.41
N GLU A 98 6.36 22.50 -2.73
CA GLU A 98 6.84 22.80 -1.39
C GLU A 98 6.56 21.69 -0.38
N TYR A 99 5.39 21.03 -0.51
CA TYR A 99 5.05 19.90 0.34
C TYR A 99 5.94 18.68 0.04
N GLU A 100 6.19 18.37 -1.24
CA GLU A 100 7.02 17.23 -1.66
C GLU A 100 8.49 17.43 -1.29
N ASP A 101 9.04 18.64 -1.45
CA ASP A 101 10.43 18.97 -1.13
C ASP A 101 10.72 19.09 0.38
N ALA A 102 9.69 19.28 1.21
CA ALA A 102 9.88 19.45 2.64
C ALA A 102 10.34 18.14 3.31
N PRO A 103 11.26 18.20 4.29
CA PRO A 103 11.64 17.04 5.07
C PRO A 103 10.44 16.48 5.84
N LYS A 104 10.33 15.14 5.92
CA LYS A 104 9.19 14.46 6.51
C LYS A 104 9.62 13.39 7.51
N TYR A 105 8.75 13.17 8.48
CA TYR A 105 8.75 11.98 9.31
C TYR A 105 7.63 11.03 8.88
N MET A 106 7.89 9.75 8.96
CA MET A 106 6.89 8.69 8.88
C MET A 106 6.62 8.17 10.28
N PHE A 107 5.35 8.00 10.62
CA PHE A 107 4.95 7.32 11.84
C PHE A 107 5.19 5.81 11.69
N THR A 108 6.00 5.24 12.58
CA THR A 108 6.42 3.83 12.55
C THR A 108 5.72 2.96 13.58
N GLY A 109 4.96 3.58 14.51
CA GLY A 109 4.09 2.85 15.43
C GLY A 109 2.86 2.28 14.72
N LEU A 110 2.14 1.35 15.37
CA LEU A 110 0.89 0.84 14.81
C LEU A 110 -0.24 1.85 14.89
N TYR A 111 -0.38 2.50 16.05
CA TYR A 111 -1.41 3.47 16.35
C TYR A 111 -0.89 4.49 17.36
N GLY A 112 -1.18 5.75 17.14
CA GLY A 112 -0.74 6.84 18.00
C GLY A 112 -1.55 8.11 17.80
N HIS A 113 -1.00 9.24 18.29
CA HIS A 113 -1.67 10.54 18.22
C HIS A 113 -0.67 11.67 18.00
N ILE A 114 -1.16 12.73 17.39
CA ILE A 114 -0.53 14.05 17.42
C ILE A 114 -1.17 14.84 18.56
N TYR A 115 -0.34 15.42 19.44
CA TYR A 115 -0.78 16.17 20.62
C TYR A 115 -0.57 17.66 20.42
N GLU A 116 -1.40 18.50 21.09
CA GLU A 116 -1.26 19.95 21.03
C GLU A 116 0.02 20.44 21.74
N GLU A 117 0.44 19.72 22.79
CA GLU A 117 1.65 20.02 23.56
C GLU A 117 2.53 18.75 23.67
N PRO A 118 3.84 18.90 23.96
CA PRO A 118 4.76 17.78 24.11
C PRO A 118 4.51 17.00 25.42
N SER A 119 3.33 16.44 25.54
CA SER A 119 2.84 15.70 26.70
C SER A 119 1.77 14.67 26.28
N ALA A 120 1.90 13.45 26.78
CA ALA A 120 0.88 12.41 26.57
C ALA A 120 -0.47 12.69 27.32
N LYS A 121 -0.51 13.74 28.16
CA LYS A 121 -1.72 14.21 28.84
C LYS A 121 -2.37 15.40 28.13
N ALA A 122 -1.73 15.95 27.10
CA ALA A 122 -2.28 17.04 26.31
C ALA A 122 -3.46 16.56 25.44
N ALA A 123 -4.28 17.51 25.01
CA ALA A 123 -5.33 17.24 24.04
C ALA A 123 -4.73 16.68 22.72
N THR A 124 -5.44 15.75 22.11
CA THR A 124 -5.06 15.17 20.82
C THR A 124 -5.60 16.03 19.68
N ILE A 125 -4.79 16.22 18.64
CA ILE A 125 -5.19 16.90 17.40
C ILE A 125 -5.85 15.91 16.47
N CYS A 126 -5.20 14.76 16.26
CA CYS A 126 -5.71 13.63 15.47
C CYS A 126 -4.99 12.35 15.88
N ASP A 127 -5.48 11.23 15.39
CA ASP A 127 -4.81 9.95 15.50
C ASP A 127 -3.77 9.76 14.37
N LEU A 128 -2.92 8.73 14.54
CA LEU A 128 -1.93 8.26 13.57
C LEU A 128 -2.00 6.75 13.42
N VAL A 129 -1.68 6.28 12.23
CA VAL A 129 -1.44 4.86 11.94
C VAL A 129 -0.08 4.68 11.26
N GLY A 130 0.50 3.48 11.35
CA GLY A 130 1.77 3.18 10.70
C GLY A 130 1.76 3.55 9.21
N GLY A 131 2.80 4.24 8.76
CA GLY A 131 2.93 4.74 7.41
C GLY A 131 2.43 6.16 7.17
N ASP A 132 1.78 6.82 8.15
CA ASP A 132 1.40 8.24 8.06
C ASP A 132 2.65 9.12 7.95
N VAL A 133 2.61 10.10 7.06
CA VAL A 133 3.74 10.99 6.77
C VAL A 133 3.38 12.45 7.08
N MET A 134 4.22 13.10 7.86
CA MET A 134 4.05 14.49 8.30
C MET A 134 5.32 15.29 8.01
N ARG A 135 5.17 16.59 7.73
CA ARG A 135 6.33 17.48 7.57
C ARG A 135 7.02 17.71 8.91
N VAL A 136 8.34 17.80 8.87
CA VAL A 136 9.17 18.19 10.02
C VAL A 136 9.06 19.70 10.25
N VAL A 137 8.77 20.14 11.47
CA VAL A 137 8.87 21.57 11.80
C VAL A 137 10.33 21.91 12.10
N MET A 138 10.89 22.87 11.35
CA MET A 138 12.28 23.27 11.44
C MET A 138 12.43 24.60 12.18
N LYS A 139 13.42 24.70 13.09
CA LYS A 139 13.78 26.00 13.70
C LYS A 139 14.48 26.87 12.68
N GLY A 140 13.94 28.05 12.39
CA GLY A 140 14.65 29.08 11.63
C GLY A 140 15.89 29.62 12.41
N ALA A 141 16.90 30.05 11.67
CA ALA A 141 18.13 30.64 12.26
C ALA A 141 17.85 32.03 12.88
N GLY A 142 17.02 32.13 13.92
CA GLY A 142 16.65 33.39 14.54
C GLY A 142 15.89 33.25 15.87
N GLN A 143 15.43 32.06 16.23
CA GLN A 143 14.79 31.86 17.53
C GLN A 143 15.81 31.31 18.55
N SER A 144 16.39 32.21 19.31
CA SER A 144 17.21 31.91 20.49
C SER A 144 16.30 31.39 21.61
N GLY A 145 16.35 30.10 21.90
CA GLY A 145 15.66 29.48 23.02
C GLY A 145 16.43 28.25 23.46
N GLU A 146 16.98 28.28 24.67
CA GLU A 146 17.61 27.24 25.50
C GLU A 146 18.61 26.26 24.84
N ARG A 147 19.80 26.24 25.43
CA ARG A 147 20.94 25.38 25.08
C ARG A 147 20.68 24.00 25.61
N ASP A 148 20.36 23.05 24.70
CA ASP A 148 20.52 21.62 24.99
C ASP A 148 21.79 21.10 24.34
N GLY A 149 22.56 20.33 25.10
CA GLY A 149 23.91 19.92 24.77
C GLY A 149 24.01 18.93 23.62
N ALA A 150 25.08 19.04 22.88
CA ALA A 150 25.77 18.09 22.02
C ALA A 150 24.92 17.39 20.91
N GLY A 151 24.80 18.03 19.77
CA GLY A 151 24.39 17.40 18.50
C GLY A 151 25.28 17.89 17.35
N LYS A 152 25.72 16.96 16.49
CA LYS A 152 26.56 17.25 15.32
C LYS A 152 25.90 18.24 14.36
N LYS A 153 26.74 19.09 13.76
CA LYS A 153 26.34 20.17 12.87
C LYS A 153 26.28 19.66 11.44
N GLU A 154 25.13 19.71 10.81
CA GLU A 154 24.99 19.64 9.35
C GLU A 154 24.74 21.05 8.79
N ASN A 155 25.42 21.41 7.69
CA ASN A 155 25.29 22.70 7.02
C ASN A 155 24.46 22.53 5.74
N ASP A 156 23.49 23.41 5.52
CA ASP A 156 22.87 23.58 4.21
C ASP A 156 23.76 24.45 3.28
N ALA A 157 23.48 24.49 2.00
CA ALA A 157 24.23 25.23 0.97
C ALA A 157 24.21 26.76 1.18
N GLY A 158 23.47 27.30 2.17
CA GLY A 158 23.36 28.71 2.51
C GLY A 158 23.96 29.09 3.87
N GLY A 159 24.62 28.16 4.57
CA GLY A 159 25.27 28.44 5.85
C GLY A 159 24.34 28.62 7.06
N ARG A 160 23.02 28.45 6.90
CA ARG A 160 22.03 28.49 8.00
C ARG A 160 21.79 27.08 8.54
N LYS A 161 22.13 26.88 9.82
CA LYS A 161 21.85 25.61 10.51
C LYS A 161 20.35 25.50 10.81
N VAL A 162 19.64 24.77 10.01
CA VAL A 162 18.22 24.45 10.25
C VAL A 162 18.16 23.11 10.98
N ARG A 163 17.38 23.01 12.05
CA ARG A 163 17.25 21.79 12.86
C ARG A 163 15.78 21.51 13.17
N PRO A 164 15.38 20.22 13.27
CA PRO A 164 14.04 19.88 13.74
C PRO A 164 13.71 20.50 15.09
N VAL A 165 12.47 20.95 15.26
CA VAL A 165 11.98 21.40 16.56
C VAL A 165 11.72 20.18 17.43
N VAL A 166 12.50 20.06 18.52
CA VAL A 166 12.35 18.95 19.48
C VAL A 166 12.27 19.51 20.91
N LYS A 167 11.53 18.82 21.78
CA LYS A 167 11.44 19.10 23.21
C LYS A 167 11.49 17.78 23.99
N GLY A 168 12.65 17.47 24.56
CA GLY A 168 12.90 16.18 25.22
C GLY A 168 12.68 15.01 24.26
N LYS A 169 11.75 14.12 24.58
CA LYS A 169 11.37 12.97 23.75
C LYS A 169 10.35 13.26 22.63
N TRP A 170 9.95 14.51 22.44
CA TRP A 170 8.93 14.93 21.49
C TRP A 170 9.56 15.64 20.28
N ALA A 171 9.03 15.39 19.10
CA ALA A 171 9.31 16.14 17.88
C ALA A 171 8.06 16.88 17.42
N GLN A 172 8.24 18.10 16.93
CA GLN A 172 7.15 18.87 16.36
C GLN A 172 6.97 18.53 14.89
N VAL A 173 5.75 18.21 14.53
CA VAL A 173 5.33 17.84 13.16
C VAL A 173 4.29 18.83 12.67
N MET A 174 4.13 18.89 11.35
CA MET A 174 3.13 19.71 10.68
C MET A 174 2.28 18.84 9.76
N LEU A 175 0.97 18.88 9.96
CA LEU A 175 -0.02 18.23 9.11
C LEU A 175 -0.09 18.91 7.73
N PRO A 176 -0.67 18.27 6.72
CA PRO A 176 -0.90 18.88 5.41
C PRO A 176 -1.60 20.24 5.48
N SER A 177 -2.60 20.41 6.36
CA SER A 177 -3.32 21.67 6.60
C SER A 177 -2.45 22.81 7.17
N GLY A 178 -1.21 22.53 7.58
CA GLY A 178 -0.32 23.50 8.25
C GLY A 178 -0.48 23.52 9.77
N LYS A 179 -1.46 22.81 10.35
CA LYS A 179 -1.58 22.67 11.81
C LYS A 179 -0.37 21.93 12.36
N THR A 180 0.23 22.41 13.45
CA THR A 180 1.39 21.79 14.08
C THR A 180 1.00 21.07 15.38
N GLY A 181 1.74 20.01 15.69
CA GLY A 181 1.57 19.28 16.94
C GLY A 181 2.81 18.45 17.28
N TRP A 182 2.71 17.58 18.27
CA TRP A 182 3.82 16.85 18.84
C TRP A 182 3.60 15.34 18.80
N VAL A 183 4.64 14.62 18.41
CA VAL A 183 4.68 13.14 18.36
C VAL A 183 5.93 12.67 19.10
N MET A 184 5.89 11.48 19.72
CA MET A 184 7.07 10.91 20.35
C MET A 184 8.12 10.54 19.30
N LYS A 185 9.37 10.90 19.52
CA LYS A 185 10.47 10.65 18.57
C LYS A 185 10.71 9.17 18.31
N GLU A 186 10.48 8.34 19.32
CA GLU A 186 10.64 6.89 19.21
C GLU A 186 9.66 6.25 18.21
N ASP A 187 8.53 6.92 17.94
CA ASP A 187 7.50 6.47 16.99
C ASP A 187 7.70 7.07 15.58
N LEU A 188 8.82 7.79 15.36
CA LEU A 188 9.09 8.48 14.09
C LEU A 188 10.34 7.94 13.42
N GLY A 189 10.21 7.53 12.16
CA GLY A 189 11.31 7.32 11.23
C GLY A 189 11.48 8.52 10.29
N ILE A 190 12.68 8.69 9.72
CA ILE A 190 12.89 9.62 8.61
C ILE A 190 12.16 9.05 7.41
N SER A 191 11.29 9.84 6.78
CA SER A 191 10.68 9.45 5.52
C SER A 191 11.69 9.66 4.41
N GLU A 192 12.42 8.60 4.07
CA GLU A 192 13.34 8.57 2.95
C GLU A 192 12.59 8.52 1.61
N GLU A 193 13.33 8.69 0.51
CA GLU A 193 12.78 8.49 -0.82
C GLU A 193 12.20 7.06 -0.95
N ARG A 194 10.95 6.98 -1.32
CA ARG A 194 10.21 5.73 -1.38
C ARG A 194 10.57 4.93 -2.64
N THR A 195 10.84 3.65 -2.46
CA THR A 195 11.03 2.72 -3.58
C THR A 195 9.68 2.27 -4.14
N ASP A 196 9.31 2.71 -5.33
CA ASP A 196 8.10 2.24 -6.02
C ASP A 196 8.39 0.96 -6.80
N ILE A 197 7.59 -0.08 -6.54
CA ILE A 197 7.59 -1.34 -7.30
C ILE A 197 6.27 -1.44 -8.07
N ARG A 198 6.35 -1.44 -9.40
CA ARG A 198 5.18 -1.49 -10.29
C ARG A 198 4.99 -2.89 -10.87
N MET A 199 3.79 -3.13 -11.42
CA MET A 199 3.54 -4.34 -12.20
C MET A 199 4.51 -4.45 -13.38
N GLY A 200 5.10 -5.64 -13.56
CA GLY A 200 6.06 -5.89 -14.63
C GLY A 200 7.48 -5.43 -14.33
N ASP A 201 7.70 -4.76 -13.19
CA ASP A 201 9.06 -4.47 -12.73
C ASP A 201 9.74 -5.79 -12.38
N ALA A 202 10.86 -6.06 -13.03
CA ALA A 202 11.83 -7.01 -12.51
C ALA A 202 12.40 -6.38 -11.23
N ALA A 203 11.77 -6.69 -10.10
CA ALA A 203 12.13 -6.08 -8.81
C ALA A 203 13.37 -6.75 -8.20
N GLU A 204 14.18 -7.39 -9.03
CA GLU A 204 15.41 -8.04 -8.61
C GLU A 204 16.34 -7.00 -7.96
N GLY A 205 16.57 -7.13 -6.64
CA GLY A 205 17.43 -6.23 -5.87
C GLY A 205 16.80 -4.94 -5.35
N LYS A 206 15.52 -4.67 -5.59
CA LYS A 206 14.86 -3.48 -5.04
C LYS A 206 14.59 -3.58 -3.54
N VAL A 207 14.53 -4.78 -2.99
CA VAL A 207 14.36 -5.05 -1.55
C VAL A 207 15.52 -5.91 -1.07
N SER A 208 16.28 -5.43 -0.09
CA SER A 208 17.34 -6.23 0.55
C SER A 208 16.73 -7.29 1.48
N GLN A 209 17.51 -8.33 1.82
CA GLN A 209 17.08 -9.35 2.78
C GLN A 209 16.77 -8.73 4.15
N GLU A 210 17.62 -7.81 4.63
CA GLU A 210 17.42 -7.08 5.88
C GLU A 210 16.09 -6.31 5.86
N LYS A 211 15.83 -5.52 4.81
CA LYS A 211 14.57 -4.78 4.65
C LYS A 211 13.35 -5.72 4.59
N MET A 212 13.48 -6.92 4.03
CA MET A 212 12.40 -7.90 4.04
C MET A 212 12.11 -8.43 5.45
N GLU A 213 13.11 -8.60 6.29
CA GLU A 213 12.89 -8.96 7.70
C GLU A 213 12.19 -7.84 8.48
N ASP A 214 12.50 -6.58 8.21
CA ASP A 214 11.79 -5.43 8.78
C ASP A 214 10.33 -5.39 8.30
N ILE A 215 10.08 -5.70 7.02
CA ILE A 215 8.73 -5.82 6.45
C ILE A 215 7.93 -6.94 7.14
N ILE A 216 8.55 -8.11 7.35
CA ILE A 216 7.93 -9.22 8.08
C ILE A 216 7.65 -8.82 9.53
N THR A 217 8.56 -8.09 10.17
CA THR A 217 8.38 -7.57 11.53
C THR A 217 7.20 -6.61 11.58
N SER A 218 7.07 -5.70 10.62
CA SER A 218 5.91 -4.80 10.49
C SER A 218 4.60 -5.56 10.27
N ALA A 219 4.61 -6.62 9.46
CA ALA A 219 3.44 -7.48 9.28
C ALA A 219 3.04 -8.18 10.59
N ARG A 220 4.02 -8.65 11.37
CA ARG A 220 3.79 -9.30 12.68
C ARG A 220 3.22 -8.36 13.73
N GLN A 221 3.54 -7.07 13.67
CA GLN A 221 2.93 -6.06 14.56
C GLN A 221 1.42 -5.96 14.34
N LEU A 222 0.92 -6.29 13.15
CA LEU A 222 -0.51 -6.27 12.81
C LEU A 222 -1.27 -7.54 13.22
N LEU A 223 -0.62 -8.54 13.86
CA LEU A 223 -1.30 -9.76 14.30
C LEU A 223 -2.54 -9.44 15.17
N GLY A 224 -3.66 -10.09 14.86
CA GLY A 224 -4.94 -9.89 15.53
C GLY A 224 -5.78 -8.73 14.98
N VAL A 225 -5.25 -7.88 14.10
CA VAL A 225 -6.04 -6.81 13.45
C VAL A 225 -7.15 -7.44 12.61
N PRO A 226 -8.42 -7.00 12.78
CA PRO A 226 -9.55 -7.55 12.03
C PRO A 226 -9.43 -7.36 10.53
N TYR A 227 -9.99 -8.31 9.78
CA TYR A 227 -10.14 -8.17 8.33
C TYR A 227 -11.12 -7.06 8.00
N LEU A 228 -10.71 -6.13 7.16
CA LEU A 228 -11.55 -5.10 6.59
C LEU A 228 -11.33 -5.07 5.08
N TRP A 229 -12.36 -5.37 4.29
CA TRP A 229 -12.29 -5.22 2.83
C TRP A 229 -11.88 -3.79 2.46
N GLY A 230 -10.88 -3.62 1.60
CA GLY A 230 -10.33 -2.30 1.25
C GLY A 230 -9.43 -1.70 2.33
N GLY A 231 -9.28 -2.32 3.50
CA GLY A 231 -8.49 -1.81 4.62
C GLY A 231 -6.98 -1.90 4.38
N MET A 232 -6.25 -0.91 4.90
CA MET A 232 -4.80 -0.80 4.75
C MET A 232 -4.15 -0.11 5.96
N SER A 233 -4.65 -0.35 7.17
CA SER A 233 -4.11 0.27 8.39
C SER A 233 -4.36 -0.60 9.62
N ALA A 234 -3.80 -0.23 10.77
CA ALA A 234 -4.08 -0.86 12.06
C ALA A 234 -5.57 -0.84 12.47
N LYS A 235 -6.41 -0.06 11.78
CA LYS A 235 -7.88 -0.02 11.97
C LYS A 235 -8.61 -1.17 11.26
N GLY A 236 -7.93 -1.92 10.44
CA GLY A 236 -8.40 -3.06 9.66
C GLY A 236 -7.63 -3.19 8.35
N VAL A 237 -7.33 -4.41 7.95
CA VAL A 237 -6.59 -4.71 6.71
C VAL A 237 -7.25 -5.84 5.94
N ASP A 238 -7.27 -5.76 4.60
CA ASP A 238 -7.47 -6.96 3.78
C ASP A 238 -6.13 -7.66 3.48
N CYS A 239 -6.15 -8.75 2.73
CA CYS A 239 -4.97 -9.55 2.46
C CYS A 239 -3.84 -8.77 1.76
N SER A 240 -4.16 -8.04 0.70
CA SER A 240 -3.20 -7.23 -0.06
C SER A 240 -2.88 -5.91 0.64
N GLY A 241 -3.79 -5.40 1.47
CA GLY A 241 -3.58 -4.24 2.34
C GLY A 241 -2.57 -4.53 3.45
N LEU A 242 -2.62 -5.72 4.08
CA LEU A 242 -1.61 -6.17 5.02
C LEU A 242 -0.22 -6.17 4.37
N VAL A 243 -0.09 -6.78 3.20
CA VAL A 243 1.18 -6.78 2.46
C VAL A 243 1.61 -5.35 2.18
N ARG A 244 0.74 -4.54 1.55
CA ARG A 244 1.09 -3.17 1.14
C ARG A 244 1.51 -2.29 2.31
N ILE A 245 0.78 -2.30 3.44
CA ILE A 245 1.13 -1.45 4.59
C ILE A 245 2.45 -1.88 5.23
N SER A 246 2.72 -3.19 5.32
CA SER A 246 3.99 -3.68 5.84
C SER A 246 5.18 -3.20 5.00
N PHE A 247 5.02 -3.11 3.69
CA PHE A 247 6.02 -2.55 2.78
C PHE A 247 6.12 -1.03 2.90
N ILE A 248 5.00 -0.30 2.98
CA ILE A 248 4.98 1.17 3.13
C ILE A 248 5.73 1.60 4.39
N MET A 249 5.52 0.93 5.52
CA MET A 249 6.19 1.22 6.79
C MET A 249 7.72 1.07 6.68
N ASN A 250 8.22 0.40 5.63
CA ASN A 250 9.63 0.19 5.33
C ASN A 250 10.09 0.93 4.06
N GLY A 251 9.36 1.96 3.64
CA GLY A 251 9.71 2.83 2.52
C GLY A 251 9.55 2.19 1.14
N VAL A 252 8.77 1.10 1.01
CA VAL A 252 8.51 0.44 -0.27
C VAL A 252 7.02 0.51 -0.62
N LEU A 253 6.68 0.98 -1.80
CA LEU A 253 5.30 1.05 -2.28
C LEU A 253 5.02 -0.06 -3.30
N LEU A 254 4.09 -0.95 -2.98
CA LEU A 254 3.54 -1.97 -3.87
C LEU A 254 2.17 -1.55 -4.45
N PRO A 255 1.74 -2.16 -5.57
CA PRO A 255 0.36 -2.04 -6.04
C PRO A 255 -0.66 -2.48 -4.99
N ARG A 256 -1.88 -1.95 -5.08
CA ARG A 256 -2.92 -2.19 -4.08
C ARG A 256 -3.46 -3.60 -4.06
N ASN A 257 -3.73 -4.19 -5.22
CA ASN A 257 -4.46 -5.45 -5.34
C ASN A 257 -3.53 -6.66 -5.44
N ALA A 258 -3.92 -7.79 -4.83
CA ALA A 258 -3.19 -9.05 -4.91
C ALA A 258 -2.94 -9.49 -6.38
N SER A 259 -3.92 -9.27 -7.28
CA SER A 259 -3.78 -9.54 -8.71
C SER A 259 -2.74 -8.69 -9.45
N GLN A 260 -2.37 -7.55 -8.87
CA GLN A 260 -1.30 -6.69 -9.33
C GLN A 260 0.03 -7.08 -8.67
N GLN A 261 0.00 -7.38 -7.36
CA GLN A 261 1.18 -7.75 -6.57
C GLN A 261 1.86 -9.01 -7.09
N ILE A 262 1.09 -10.01 -7.59
CA ILE A 262 1.66 -11.24 -8.19
C ILE A 262 2.53 -10.96 -9.41
N ARG A 263 2.37 -9.79 -10.02
CA ARG A 263 3.14 -9.36 -11.21
C ARG A 263 4.36 -8.50 -10.85
N CYS A 264 4.66 -8.34 -9.57
CA CYS A 264 5.84 -7.65 -9.08
C CYS A 264 6.96 -8.65 -8.82
N GLY A 265 8.18 -8.32 -9.19
CA GLY A 265 9.34 -9.16 -8.92
C GLY A 265 9.44 -10.44 -9.77
N LYS A 266 10.29 -11.35 -9.32
CA LYS A 266 10.56 -12.63 -9.99
C LYS A 266 9.46 -13.63 -9.68
N PRO A 267 8.79 -14.21 -10.68
CA PRO A 267 7.82 -15.27 -10.45
C PRO A 267 8.43 -16.47 -9.72
N VAL A 268 7.69 -17.03 -8.77
CA VAL A 268 7.99 -18.29 -8.10
C VAL A 268 6.92 -19.30 -8.46
N GLU A 269 7.33 -20.30 -9.24
CA GLU A 269 6.43 -21.36 -9.66
C GLU A 269 6.19 -22.38 -8.55
N VAL A 270 4.96 -22.82 -8.39
CA VAL A 270 4.54 -23.78 -7.35
C VAL A 270 4.18 -25.16 -7.91
N ASN A 271 4.38 -25.39 -9.22
CA ASN A 271 4.19 -26.70 -9.90
C ASN A 271 2.98 -27.49 -9.39
N ALA A 272 1.82 -26.85 -9.25
CA ALA A 272 0.62 -27.46 -8.71
C ALA A 272 0.04 -28.53 -9.64
N ASP A 273 -0.25 -29.72 -9.11
CA ASP A 273 -0.98 -30.74 -9.84
C ASP A 273 -2.48 -30.35 -9.92
N PRO A 274 -3.06 -30.22 -11.13
CA PRO A 274 -4.45 -29.86 -11.31
C PRO A 274 -5.46 -30.81 -10.63
N ALA A 275 -5.12 -32.07 -10.43
CA ALA A 275 -6.00 -33.03 -9.76
C ALA A 275 -6.39 -32.59 -8.34
N PHE A 276 -5.46 -31.97 -7.60
CA PHE A 276 -5.67 -31.53 -6.23
C PHE A 276 -6.52 -30.25 -6.08
N TRP A 277 -7.05 -29.71 -7.16
CA TRP A 277 -8.10 -28.68 -7.10
C TRP A 277 -9.45 -29.28 -6.74
N SER A 278 -9.66 -30.59 -6.99
CA SER A 278 -10.88 -31.29 -6.59
C SER A 278 -10.83 -31.68 -5.11
N GLU A 279 -11.98 -31.65 -4.44
CA GLU A 279 -12.11 -32.13 -3.07
C GLU A 279 -11.83 -33.63 -2.96
N GLU A 280 -12.22 -34.40 -3.96
CA GLU A 280 -12.03 -35.86 -3.99
C GLU A 280 -10.55 -36.25 -3.93
N ALA A 281 -9.69 -35.59 -4.73
CA ALA A 281 -8.25 -35.88 -4.70
C ALA A 281 -7.61 -35.55 -3.34
N ARG A 282 -8.15 -34.54 -2.61
CA ARG A 282 -7.64 -34.15 -1.27
C ARG A 282 -8.08 -35.09 -0.14
N LYS A 283 -8.98 -36.04 -0.40
CA LYS A 283 -9.35 -37.08 0.59
C LYS A 283 -8.19 -38.04 0.86
N ASP A 284 -7.33 -38.27 -0.14
CA ASP A 284 -6.03 -38.93 0.09
C ASP A 284 -5.09 -37.93 0.78
N LYS A 285 -5.09 -37.96 2.12
CA LYS A 285 -4.32 -37.03 2.96
C LYS A 285 -2.81 -37.14 2.68
N GLU A 286 -2.27 -38.35 2.53
CA GLU A 286 -0.83 -38.54 2.29
C GLU A 286 -0.42 -37.98 0.91
N ALA A 287 -1.21 -38.22 -0.12
CA ALA A 287 -0.96 -37.65 -1.43
C ALA A 287 -1.06 -36.12 -1.41
N PHE A 288 -2.03 -35.57 -0.68
CA PHE A 288 -2.19 -34.12 -0.55
C PHE A 288 -1.02 -33.47 0.22
N VAL A 289 -0.53 -34.10 1.29
CA VAL A 289 0.68 -33.63 2.02
C VAL A 289 1.90 -33.61 1.09
N ARG A 290 2.11 -34.69 0.31
CA ARG A 290 3.20 -34.75 -0.68
C ARG A 290 3.07 -33.62 -1.73
N GLU A 291 1.86 -33.38 -2.21
CA GLU A 291 1.60 -32.29 -3.17
C GLU A 291 1.91 -30.92 -2.56
N MET A 292 1.48 -30.64 -1.33
CA MET A 292 1.75 -29.35 -0.68
C MET A 292 3.25 -29.16 -0.39
N LYS A 293 3.98 -30.21 0.01
CA LYS A 293 5.44 -30.17 0.13
C LYS A 293 6.13 -29.83 -1.20
N LYS A 294 5.66 -30.40 -2.30
CA LYS A 294 6.14 -30.08 -3.65
C LYS A 294 5.86 -28.62 -4.04
N ARG A 295 4.63 -28.12 -3.78
CA ARG A 295 4.26 -26.71 -4.10
C ARG A 295 5.07 -25.69 -3.31
N THR A 296 5.43 -26.01 -2.07
CA THR A 296 6.16 -25.08 -1.19
C THR A 296 7.68 -25.18 -1.32
N ALA A 297 8.20 -26.18 -2.02
CA ALA A 297 9.64 -26.48 -2.09
C ALA A 297 10.50 -25.34 -2.70
N SER A 298 9.94 -24.55 -3.61
CA SER A 298 10.64 -23.42 -4.25
C SER A 298 10.51 -22.10 -3.48
N LEU A 299 9.61 -22.05 -2.48
CA LEU A 299 9.35 -20.84 -1.69
C LEU A 299 10.50 -20.54 -0.74
N LYS A 300 10.82 -19.25 -0.62
CA LYS A 300 11.78 -18.72 0.34
C LYS A 300 11.12 -17.69 1.25
N ARG A 301 11.63 -17.57 2.47
CA ARG A 301 11.20 -16.55 3.42
C ARG A 301 11.21 -15.17 2.77
N GLY A 302 10.09 -14.44 2.89
CA GLY A 302 9.85 -13.14 2.27
C GLY A 302 9.17 -13.20 0.90
N ASP A 303 8.99 -14.39 0.29
CA ASP A 303 8.18 -14.48 -0.93
C ASP A 303 6.72 -14.10 -0.64
N LEU A 304 6.11 -13.35 -1.55
CA LEU A 304 4.67 -13.20 -1.55
C LEU A 304 4.04 -14.43 -2.19
N VAL A 305 3.05 -15.02 -1.52
CA VAL A 305 2.37 -16.22 -1.98
C VAL A 305 0.90 -15.92 -2.27
N PHE A 306 0.41 -16.45 -3.38
CA PHE A 306 -0.90 -16.09 -3.92
C PHE A 306 -1.80 -17.31 -4.04
N PHE A 307 -3.08 -17.08 -3.72
CA PHE A 307 -4.12 -18.11 -3.76
C PHE A 307 -5.26 -17.68 -4.69
N GLY A 308 -5.87 -18.65 -5.31
CA GLY A 308 -6.93 -18.36 -6.27
C GLY A 308 -7.34 -19.56 -7.10
N THR A 309 -7.60 -19.35 -8.38
CA THR A 309 -7.82 -20.39 -9.37
C THR A 309 -6.79 -20.24 -10.49
N PRO A 310 -6.15 -21.35 -10.92
CA PRO A 310 -5.18 -21.30 -12.00
C PRO A 310 -5.86 -20.92 -13.34
N ALA A 311 -5.05 -20.54 -14.31
CA ALA A 311 -5.51 -20.36 -15.67
C ALA A 311 -5.92 -21.73 -16.27
N THR A 312 -6.96 -21.72 -17.09
CA THR A 312 -7.38 -22.84 -17.94
C THR A 312 -7.36 -22.39 -19.39
N ALA A 313 -7.62 -23.30 -20.32
CA ALA A 313 -7.75 -22.94 -21.73
C ALA A 313 -8.88 -21.90 -21.98
N GLU A 314 -9.89 -21.86 -21.09
CA GLU A 314 -11.08 -21.02 -21.26
C GLU A 314 -11.09 -19.78 -20.37
N LYS A 315 -10.33 -19.78 -19.27
CA LYS A 315 -10.39 -18.71 -18.24
C LYS A 315 -8.99 -18.31 -17.79
N PRO A 316 -8.73 -17.00 -17.65
CA PRO A 316 -7.47 -16.52 -17.09
C PRO A 316 -7.34 -16.90 -15.61
N MET A 317 -6.10 -16.90 -15.11
CA MET A 317 -5.82 -17.04 -13.68
C MET A 317 -6.54 -15.94 -12.88
N ARG A 318 -7.18 -16.35 -11.78
CA ARG A 318 -7.82 -15.43 -10.83
C ARG A 318 -7.15 -15.49 -9.47
N VAL A 319 -6.46 -14.41 -9.09
CA VAL A 319 -5.89 -14.23 -7.76
C VAL A 319 -6.97 -13.69 -6.83
N THR A 320 -7.16 -14.33 -5.67
CA THR A 320 -8.18 -13.93 -4.70
C THR A 320 -7.61 -13.64 -3.32
N HIS A 321 -6.36 -14.04 -3.04
CA HIS A 321 -5.73 -13.85 -1.74
C HIS A 321 -4.21 -13.81 -1.86
N VAL A 322 -3.56 -13.19 -0.86
CA VAL A 322 -2.09 -13.08 -0.76
C VAL A 322 -1.65 -13.14 0.71
N GLY A 323 -0.46 -13.67 0.93
CA GLY A 323 0.26 -13.63 2.20
C GLY A 323 1.76 -13.49 1.99
N ILE A 324 2.50 -13.29 3.07
CA ILE A 324 3.96 -13.30 3.10
C ILE A 324 4.43 -14.65 3.65
N TYR A 325 5.27 -15.35 2.91
CA TYR A 325 5.83 -16.63 3.35
C TYR A 325 6.93 -16.41 4.40
N LEU A 326 6.77 -17.05 5.54
CA LEU A 326 7.68 -16.90 6.69
C LEU A 326 8.79 -17.96 6.75
N GLY A 327 8.81 -18.90 5.80
CA GLY A 327 9.62 -20.11 5.88
C GLY A 327 8.88 -21.25 6.57
N ASN A 328 9.44 -22.47 6.48
CA ASN A 328 8.94 -23.68 7.17
C ASN A 328 7.43 -23.98 6.95
N GLY A 329 6.90 -23.61 5.79
CA GLY A 329 5.49 -23.81 5.47
C GLY A 329 4.55 -22.79 6.07
N GLU A 330 5.00 -21.76 6.78
CA GLU A 330 4.14 -20.75 7.40
C GLU A 330 3.95 -19.52 6.53
N ILE A 331 2.77 -18.92 6.63
CA ILE A 331 2.41 -17.64 6.02
C ILE A 331 1.81 -16.69 7.06
N ILE A 332 2.09 -15.39 6.94
CA ILE A 332 1.31 -14.35 7.59
C ILE A 332 0.39 -13.71 6.56
N HIS A 333 -0.89 -13.63 6.89
CA HIS A 333 -1.92 -13.12 6.00
C HIS A 333 -3.12 -12.54 6.77
N SER A 334 -3.99 -11.79 6.11
CA SER A 334 -5.27 -11.34 6.68
C SER A 334 -6.42 -12.16 6.10
N SER A 335 -7.01 -13.01 6.94
CA SER A 335 -8.20 -13.83 6.66
C SER A 335 -9.01 -13.91 7.96
N HIS A 336 -10.19 -13.26 8.03
CA HIS A 336 -10.95 -12.89 9.21
C HIS A 336 -10.21 -11.91 10.14
N LEU A 337 -8.94 -12.15 10.40
CA LEU A 337 -7.98 -11.27 11.09
C LEU A 337 -6.58 -11.55 10.57
N VAL A 338 -5.61 -10.73 10.92
CA VAL A 338 -4.20 -11.01 10.64
C VAL A 338 -3.72 -12.15 11.53
N ARG A 339 -3.26 -13.21 10.92
CA ARG A 339 -2.83 -14.45 11.60
C ARG A 339 -1.70 -15.16 10.85
N ILE A 340 -1.07 -16.10 11.53
CA ILE A 340 -0.11 -17.02 10.94
C ILE A 340 -0.77 -18.38 10.81
N ASN A 341 -0.73 -18.92 9.59
CA ASN A 341 -1.20 -20.27 9.29
C ASN A 341 -0.10 -21.08 8.59
N SER A 342 -0.21 -22.39 8.70
CA SER A 342 0.63 -23.34 7.97
C SER A 342 0.02 -23.66 6.60
N LEU A 343 0.88 -23.91 5.62
CA LEU A 343 0.53 -24.51 4.33
C LEU A 343 0.62 -26.05 4.39
N ASP A 344 1.09 -26.61 5.51
CA ASP A 344 1.15 -28.05 5.73
C ASP A 344 -0.23 -28.57 6.15
N PRO A 345 -0.83 -29.50 5.42
CA PRO A 345 -2.15 -30.08 5.73
C PRO A 345 -2.18 -30.83 7.08
N GLU A 346 -1.05 -31.25 7.62
CA GLU A 346 -0.95 -31.94 8.90
C GLU A 346 -0.85 -31.00 10.11
N ALA A 347 -0.64 -29.71 9.88
CA ALA A 347 -0.54 -28.74 10.96
C ALA A 347 -1.92 -28.37 11.53
N ASP A 348 -2.03 -28.22 12.86
CA ASP A 348 -3.27 -27.83 13.55
C ASP A 348 -3.81 -26.48 13.09
N ASN A 349 -2.92 -25.57 12.67
CA ASN A 349 -3.26 -24.25 12.15
C ASN A 349 -3.19 -24.18 10.62
N CYS A 350 -3.40 -25.30 9.91
CA CYS A 350 -3.40 -25.32 8.46
C CYS A 350 -4.39 -24.30 7.89
N TYR A 351 -3.94 -23.54 6.87
CA TYR A 351 -4.83 -22.63 6.14
C TYR A 351 -5.83 -23.44 5.33
N GLU A 352 -7.11 -23.24 5.59
CA GLU A 352 -8.22 -23.97 4.95
C GLU A 352 -8.21 -23.90 3.42
N ASN A 353 -7.62 -22.82 2.86
CA ASN A 353 -7.46 -22.63 1.42
C ASN A 353 -6.02 -22.86 0.92
N ALA A 354 -5.15 -23.54 1.69
CA ALA A 354 -3.77 -23.84 1.29
C ALA A 354 -3.70 -24.53 -0.09
N HIS A 355 -4.67 -25.42 -0.37
CA HIS A 355 -4.80 -26.11 -1.65
C HIS A 355 -4.96 -25.16 -2.87
N ARG A 356 -5.33 -23.90 -2.64
CA ARG A 356 -5.50 -22.87 -3.67
C ARG A 356 -4.24 -22.07 -3.95
N LEU A 357 -3.08 -22.48 -3.44
CA LEU A 357 -1.80 -21.85 -3.75
C LEU A 357 -1.49 -22.00 -5.25
N ILE A 358 -1.42 -20.87 -5.97
CA ILE A 358 -1.26 -20.80 -7.43
C ILE A 358 0.09 -20.23 -7.89
N GLY A 359 0.87 -19.65 -7.00
CA GLY A 359 2.17 -19.07 -7.34
C GLY A 359 2.70 -18.17 -6.25
N GLY A 360 3.87 -17.63 -6.50
CA GLY A 360 4.50 -16.60 -5.66
C GLY A 360 5.22 -15.55 -6.50
N CYS A 361 5.67 -14.51 -5.84
CA CYS A 361 6.68 -13.62 -6.40
C CYS A 361 7.76 -13.29 -5.36
N ARG A 362 9.00 -13.14 -5.83
CA ARG A 362 10.19 -12.82 -5.03
C ARG A 362 10.66 -11.43 -5.34
N LEU A 363 10.78 -10.61 -4.30
CA LEU A 363 11.21 -9.21 -4.37
C LEU A 363 12.65 -9.02 -3.89
N VAL A 364 13.19 -10.04 -3.23
CA VAL A 364 14.58 -10.10 -2.73
C VAL A 364 15.47 -10.83 -3.72
N ASN A 365 16.74 -10.45 -3.79
CA ASN A 365 17.76 -11.17 -4.59
C ASN A 365 18.08 -12.55 -4.04
#